data_864b996f507a67146eef45474ae169ce
#
_entry.id   864b996f507a67146eef45474ae169ce
#
_cell.length_a   1.000
_cell.length_b   1.000
_cell.length_c   1.000
_cell.angle_alpha   90.00
_cell.angle_beta   90.00
_cell.angle_gamma   90.00
#
_symmetry.space_group_name_H-M   'P 1'
#
loop_
_entity.id
_entity.type
_entity.pdbx_description
1 polymer ?
#
loop_
_entity_poly.entity_id
_entity_poly.type
_entity_poly.pdbx_seq_one_letter_code
_entity_poly.pdbx_strand_id
1 'polypeptide(L)'
;MIASLRLPVLALALIMGAAPLCAQNAPAGGSDTQDSPPAAIQPVPAAETSAEALSTADAAFTAFVLGLRGRAIAEGVKPETFDREVAGLTFNPRVIRADRGQPGGPANGTPGVMDFASYRRSHVDQVHIDRGQARYQTLSAPLAGNEARTGVPGKVTLAIFGLETGYGVFTGSYDLIRSFASLAYDGRRRELFTAELIATLKLIDRGFTRAELKGSWAGATGYPQFLPSTYLRLATDGDGDGKADIWTNDADTLASIAAYLREAGWKPGAPWGVAATVPADFDRASVRTTLVSPRCPRVHARLSRWLTIAEWKAKGIIIAGYPAPADSELATLLEPDGPGMTAYLLTTNYRSILDYNCSNFYAMSVGVLADAIAR
;
A
#
# COMPACT_ATOMS: atom_id res chain seq x y z
N MET A 1 3.58 34.77 14.12
CA MET A 1 2.62 33.65 14.10
C MET A 1 2.41 33.26 12.63
N ILE A 2 3.15 32.29 12.14
CA ILE A 2 3.04 31.78 10.77
C ILE A 2 2.30 30.45 10.88
N ALA A 3 1.05 30.45 10.44
CA ALA A 3 0.22 29.24 10.41
C ALA A 3 0.71 28.32 9.26
N SER A 4 1.36 27.23 9.61
CA SER A 4 1.71 26.16 8.65
C SER A 4 0.45 25.47 8.16
N LEU A 5 0.07 25.73 6.93
CA LEU A 5 -0.97 24.98 6.22
C LEU A 5 -0.46 23.55 5.97
N ARG A 6 -0.91 22.59 6.78
CA ARG A 6 -0.65 21.16 6.56
C ARG A 6 -1.59 20.65 5.48
N LEU A 7 -1.09 20.44 4.28
CA LEU A 7 -1.80 19.71 3.21
C LEU A 7 -1.97 18.24 3.64
N PRO A 8 -3.16 17.65 3.51
CA PRO A 8 -3.37 16.24 3.82
C PRO A 8 -2.71 15.37 2.77
N VAL A 9 -1.74 14.56 3.20
CA VAL A 9 -1.14 13.51 2.35
C VAL A 9 -2.16 12.38 2.23
N LEU A 10 -2.71 12.19 1.04
CA LEU A 10 -3.56 11.05 0.69
C LEU A 10 -2.66 9.82 0.54
N ALA A 11 -2.64 8.95 1.55
CA ALA A 11 -2.03 7.64 1.40
C ALA A 11 -2.90 6.79 0.46
N LEU A 12 -2.26 6.28 -0.58
CA LEU A 12 -2.87 5.40 -1.57
C LEU A 12 -2.92 3.98 -1.00
N ALA A 13 -4.11 3.46 -0.72
CA ALA A 13 -4.27 2.05 -0.41
C ALA A 13 -3.97 1.22 -1.66
N LEU A 14 -2.77 0.67 -1.75
CA LEU A 14 -2.41 -0.33 -2.75
C LEU A 14 -2.88 -1.70 -2.27
N ILE A 15 -4.01 -2.17 -2.78
CA ILE A 15 -4.38 -3.58 -2.66
C ILE A 15 -3.60 -4.33 -3.73
N MET A 16 -2.43 -4.85 -3.39
CA MET A 16 -1.72 -5.80 -4.24
C MET A 16 -2.35 -7.18 -4.08
N GLY A 17 -3.26 -7.52 -4.96
CA GLY A 17 -3.62 -8.91 -5.23
C GLY A 17 -2.56 -9.52 -6.15
N ALA A 18 -1.55 -10.17 -5.61
CA ALA A 18 -0.69 -11.06 -6.38
C ALA A 18 -1.46 -12.37 -6.62
N ALA A 19 -2.03 -12.55 -7.82
CA ALA A 19 -2.52 -13.85 -8.24
C ALA A 19 -1.34 -14.71 -8.69
N PRO A 20 -1.20 -15.97 -8.20
CA PRO A 20 -0.21 -16.89 -8.74
C PRO A 20 -0.64 -17.35 -10.13
N LEU A 21 0.29 -17.27 -11.09
CA LEU A 21 0.16 -17.95 -12.38
C LEU A 21 0.24 -19.47 -12.15
N CYS A 22 -0.91 -20.15 -12.10
CA CYS A 22 -0.96 -21.58 -12.30
C CYS A 22 -1.13 -21.85 -13.79
N ALA A 23 -0.09 -22.43 -14.40
CA ALA A 23 -0.20 -23.07 -15.70
C ALA A 23 -1.10 -24.32 -15.57
N GLN A 24 -2.24 -24.34 -16.26
CA GLN A 24 -3.03 -25.55 -16.43
C GLN A 24 -2.90 -26.06 -17.85
N ASN A 25 -2.31 -27.25 -17.98
CA ASN A 25 -2.38 -28.09 -19.16
C ASN A 25 -3.82 -28.61 -19.34
N ALA A 26 -4.40 -28.41 -20.51
CA ALA A 26 -5.64 -29.06 -20.92
C ALA A 26 -5.33 -30.29 -21.78
N PRO A 27 -6.06 -31.42 -21.60
CA PRO A 27 -6.00 -32.53 -22.52
C PRO A 27 -6.95 -32.35 -23.69
N ALA A 28 -6.53 -32.86 -24.84
CA ALA A 28 -7.27 -32.92 -26.08
C ALA A 28 -8.43 -33.94 -26.00
N GLY A 29 -9.55 -33.59 -26.59
CA GLY A 29 -10.65 -34.50 -26.86
C GLY A 29 -11.51 -33.93 -27.98
N GLY A 30 -11.46 -34.59 -29.18
CA GLY A 30 -12.18 -34.17 -30.35
C GLY A 30 -13.62 -34.68 -30.40
N SER A 31 -14.40 -34.04 -31.25
CA SER A 31 -15.38 -34.73 -32.15
C SER A 31 -15.98 -33.71 -33.12
N ASP A 32 -16.11 -34.19 -34.35
CA ASP A 32 -16.64 -33.59 -35.55
C ASP A 32 -18.06 -33.02 -35.45
N THR A 33 -18.36 -31.96 -36.19
CA THR A 33 -19.48 -31.92 -37.17
C THR A 33 -19.49 -30.64 -38.03
N GLN A 34 -19.38 -30.90 -39.34
CA GLN A 34 -20.07 -30.33 -40.52
C GLN A 34 -20.12 -28.80 -40.80
N ASP A 35 -19.52 -28.57 -41.93
CA ASP A 35 -19.63 -27.52 -42.97
C ASP A 35 -20.92 -26.68 -43.03
N SER A 36 -20.68 -25.36 -43.10
CA SER A 36 -21.42 -24.42 -43.93
C SER A 36 -20.46 -23.29 -44.39
N PRO A 37 -20.50 -22.81 -45.63
CA PRO A 37 -19.47 -21.89 -46.16
C PRO A 37 -19.64 -20.48 -45.59
N PRO A 38 -18.51 -19.75 -45.38
CA PRO A 38 -18.51 -18.41 -44.82
C PRO A 38 -18.93 -17.39 -45.90
N ALA A 39 -19.81 -16.49 -45.50
CA ALA A 39 -20.12 -15.28 -46.25
C ALA A 39 -18.87 -14.40 -46.39
N ALA A 40 -18.65 -13.84 -47.60
CA ALA A 40 -17.54 -12.98 -47.92
C ALA A 40 -17.49 -11.75 -47.00
N ILE A 41 -16.43 -11.66 -46.21
CA ILE A 41 -16.13 -10.49 -45.38
C ILE A 41 -15.43 -9.47 -46.28
N GLN A 42 -16.09 -8.30 -46.49
CA GLN A 42 -15.46 -7.16 -47.16
C GLN A 42 -14.35 -6.58 -46.25
N PRO A 43 -13.18 -6.18 -46.77
CA PRO A 43 -12.11 -5.59 -45.99
C PRO A 43 -12.53 -4.21 -45.49
N VAL A 44 -12.55 -4.03 -44.18
CA VAL A 44 -12.72 -2.73 -43.52
C VAL A 44 -11.36 -2.02 -43.55
N PRO A 45 -11.27 -0.75 -43.97
CA PRO A 45 -10.04 0.04 -43.98
C PRO A 45 -9.69 0.44 -42.52
N ALA A 46 -8.93 -0.39 -41.78
CA ALA A 46 -8.67 -0.21 -40.36
C ALA A 46 -7.23 0.23 -40.02
N ALA A 47 -6.33 0.38 -40.98
CA ALA A 47 -4.90 0.58 -40.69
C ALA A 47 -4.47 2.06 -40.64
N GLU A 48 -5.08 2.96 -41.41
CA GLU A 48 -4.62 4.35 -41.46
C GLU A 48 -5.18 5.23 -40.32
N THR A 49 -6.39 4.95 -39.86
CA THR A 49 -7.01 5.68 -38.72
C THR A 49 -6.32 5.40 -37.40
N SER A 50 -5.66 4.24 -37.26
CA SER A 50 -4.97 3.86 -36.03
C SER A 50 -3.62 4.55 -35.83
N ALA A 51 -2.85 4.76 -36.90
CA ALA A 51 -1.50 5.35 -36.82
C ALA A 51 -1.56 6.87 -36.55
N GLU A 52 -2.49 7.58 -37.19
CA GLU A 52 -2.70 9.03 -36.99
C GLU A 52 -3.28 9.31 -35.60
N ALA A 53 -4.23 8.51 -35.12
CA ALA A 53 -4.78 8.61 -33.75
C ALA A 53 -3.72 8.32 -32.69
N LEU A 54 -2.83 7.36 -32.90
CA LEU A 54 -1.72 7.07 -32.00
C LEU A 54 -0.70 8.21 -31.98
N SER A 55 -0.35 8.78 -33.14
CA SER A 55 0.60 9.90 -33.20
C SER A 55 0.04 11.17 -32.54
N THR A 56 -1.25 11.41 -32.65
CA THR A 56 -1.94 12.54 -31.99
C THR A 56 -2.00 12.36 -30.47
N ALA A 57 -2.27 11.14 -30.01
CA ALA A 57 -2.29 10.82 -28.59
C ALA A 57 -0.90 10.94 -27.93
N ASP A 58 0.14 10.52 -28.64
CA ASP A 58 1.53 10.66 -28.17
C ASP A 58 1.97 12.13 -28.15
N ALA A 59 1.56 12.93 -29.14
CA ALA A 59 1.81 14.38 -29.15
C ALA A 59 1.12 15.09 -27.99
N ALA A 60 -0.14 14.76 -27.71
CA ALA A 60 -0.89 15.34 -26.58
C ALA A 60 -0.27 14.95 -25.22
N PHE A 61 0.16 13.70 -25.05
CA PHE A 61 0.89 13.26 -23.86
C PHE A 61 2.20 14.03 -23.68
N THR A 62 2.98 14.17 -24.76
CA THR A 62 4.25 14.92 -24.74
C THR A 62 4.02 16.38 -24.36
N ALA A 63 3.03 17.04 -24.97
CA ALA A 63 2.68 18.42 -24.64
C ALA A 63 2.26 18.59 -23.17
N PHE A 64 1.47 17.65 -22.64
CA PHE A 64 1.10 17.62 -21.22
C PHE A 64 2.32 17.54 -20.32
N VAL A 65 3.24 16.59 -20.58
CA VAL A 65 4.44 16.40 -19.74
C VAL A 65 5.33 17.64 -19.80
N LEU A 66 5.58 18.19 -20.97
CA LEU A 66 6.36 19.43 -21.14
C LEU A 66 5.71 20.62 -20.43
N GLY A 67 4.37 20.68 -20.39
CA GLY A 67 3.62 21.69 -19.66
C GLY A 67 3.84 21.68 -18.14
N LEU A 68 4.33 20.56 -17.58
CA LEU A 68 4.66 20.47 -16.14
C LEU A 68 6.01 21.13 -15.78
N ARG A 69 6.84 21.50 -16.79
CA ARG A 69 8.20 22.02 -16.57
C ARG A 69 8.26 23.20 -15.60
N GLY A 70 7.43 24.22 -15.83
CA GLY A 70 7.42 25.40 -14.96
C GLY A 70 7.11 25.08 -13.51
N ARG A 71 6.12 24.19 -13.30
CA ARG A 71 5.75 23.72 -11.96
C ARG A 71 6.88 22.90 -11.31
N ALA A 72 7.48 21.97 -12.04
CA ALA A 72 8.56 21.14 -11.52
C ALA A 72 9.76 21.99 -11.06
N ILE A 73 10.17 23.00 -11.84
CA ILE A 73 11.24 23.92 -11.49
C ILE A 73 10.85 24.79 -10.29
N ALA A 74 9.64 25.32 -10.26
CA ALA A 74 9.14 26.11 -9.12
C ALA A 74 9.11 25.32 -7.83
N GLU A 75 8.89 24.00 -7.90
CA GLU A 75 8.95 23.07 -6.77
C GLU A 75 10.36 22.56 -6.46
N GLY A 76 11.41 22.99 -7.20
CA GLY A 76 12.82 22.75 -6.89
C GLY A 76 13.48 21.60 -7.64
N VAL A 77 12.92 21.14 -8.76
CA VAL A 77 13.60 20.24 -9.71
C VAL A 77 14.56 21.04 -10.58
N LYS A 78 15.77 20.54 -10.79
CA LYS A 78 16.74 21.18 -11.71
C LYS A 78 16.22 21.14 -13.15
N PRO A 79 16.31 22.26 -13.89
CA PRO A 79 15.84 22.32 -15.30
C PRO A 79 16.42 21.19 -16.16
N GLU A 80 17.74 20.95 -16.06
CA GLU A 80 18.45 19.95 -16.83
C GLU A 80 18.01 18.52 -16.47
N THR A 81 17.60 18.26 -15.23
CA THR A 81 17.05 16.97 -14.80
C THR A 81 15.67 16.75 -15.41
N PHE A 82 14.80 17.76 -15.33
CA PHE A 82 13.50 17.67 -15.96
C PHE A 82 13.65 17.38 -17.46
N ASP A 83 14.40 18.24 -18.18
CA ASP A 83 14.55 18.17 -19.63
C ASP A 83 15.14 16.82 -20.07
N ARG A 84 16.12 16.26 -19.35
CA ARG A 84 16.73 14.97 -19.63
C ARG A 84 15.76 13.80 -19.40
N GLU A 85 15.06 13.77 -18.27
CA GLU A 85 14.26 12.63 -17.86
C GLU A 85 12.91 12.53 -18.57
N VAL A 86 12.40 13.65 -19.09
CA VAL A 86 11.15 13.63 -19.86
C VAL A 86 11.38 13.51 -21.38
N ALA A 87 12.62 13.68 -21.84
CA ALA A 87 12.94 13.53 -23.25
C ALA A 87 12.58 12.13 -23.76
N GLY A 88 11.78 12.04 -24.81
CA GLY A 88 11.34 10.77 -25.40
C GLY A 88 10.42 9.92 -24.52
N LEU A 89 9.84 10.49 -23.47
CA LEU A 89 8.91 9.77 -22.60
C LEU A 89 7.65 9.40 -23.36
N THR A 90 7.24 8.13 -23.27
CA THR A 90 6.07 7.60 -23.97
C THR A 90 4.96 7.23 -22.99
N PHE A 91 3.71 7.38 -23.43
CA PHE A 91 2.55 6.98 -22.65
C PHE A 91 2.56 5.48 -22.32
N ASN A 92 2.10 5.12 -21.13
CA ASN A 92 2.02 3.72 -20.69
C ASN A 92 0.55 3.30 -20.43
N PRO A 93 -0.15 2.70 -21.40
CA PRO A 93 -1.54 2.31 -21.22
C PRO A 93 -1.73 1.16 -20.20
N ARG A 94 -0.66 0.41 -19.86
CA ARG A 94 -0.75 -0.69 -18.89
C ARG A 94 -1.02 -0.16 -17.48
N VAL A 95 -0.39 0.96 -17.08
CA VAL A 95 -0.63 1.56 -15.76
C VAL A 95 -2.04 2.10 -15.65
N ILE A 96 -2.62 2.60 -16.74
CA ILE A 96 -4.00 3.11 -16.77
C ILE A 96 -5.00 1.94 -16.61
N ARG A 97 -4.77 0.83 -17.32
CA ARG A 97 -5.61 -0.36 -17.15
C ARG A 97 -5.56 -0.87 -15.71
N ALA A 98 -4.39 -0.91 -15.10
CA ALA A 98 -4.22 -1.33 -13.72
C ALA A 98 -4.93 -0.37 -12.74
N ASP A 99 -4.83 0.96 -12.97
CA ASP A 99 -5.49 1.97 -12.16
C ASP A 99 -7.02 1.87 -12.22
N ARG A 100 -7.57 1.65 -13.41
CA ARG A 100 -9.02 1.51 -13.62
C ARG A 100 -9.58 0.17 -13.13
N GLY A 101 -8.74 -0.87 -13.06
CA GLY A 101 -9.08 -2.19 -12.53
C GLY A 101 -9.05 -2.28 -10.99
N GLN A 102 -8.70 -1.20 -10.27
CA GLN A 102 -8.72 -1.22 -8.81
C GLN A 102 -10.14 -1.34 -8.24
N PRO A 103 -10.34 -2.08 -7.12
CA PRO A 103 -11.61 -2.11 -6.40
C PRO A 103 -12.04 -0.70 -6.01
N GLY A 104 -13.26 -0.30 -6.45
CA GLY A 104 -13.80 1.07 -6.26
C GLY A 104 -13.71 1.97 -7.49
N GLY A 105 -13.11 1.51 -8.60
CA GLY A 105 -13.36 2.03 -9.95
C GLY A 105 -14.75 1.59 -10.45
N PRO A 106 -15.22 2.05 -11.63
CA PRO A 106 -16.45 1.53 -12.25
C PRO A 106 -16.24 0.03 -12.54
N ALA A 107 -16.78 -0.81 -11.65
CA ALA A 107 -16.55 -2.24 -11.65
C ALA A 107 -17.42 -2.93 -12.69
N ASN A 108 -16.81 -3.60 -13.65
CA ASN A 108 -17.44 -4.72 -14.33
C ASN A 108 -17.17 -5.99 -13.48
N GLY A 109 -18.16 -6.41 -12.73
CA GLY A 109 -18.15 -7.64 -11.93
C GLY A 109 -18.09 -7.41 -10.42
N THR A 110 -18.93 -8.12 -9.67
CA THR A 110 -18.88 -8.22 -8.22
C THR A 110 -17.72 -9.14 -7.86
N PRO A 111 -16.59 -8.67 -7.31
CA PRO A 111 -15.60 -9.60 -6.76
C PRO A 111 -16.28 -10.40 -5.65
N GLY A 112 -16.08 -11.69 -5.58
CA GLY A 112 -16.46 -12.47 -4.41
C GLY A 112 -15.92 -11.79 -3.16
N VAL A 113 -16.76 -11.61 -2.15
CA VAL A 113 -16.35 -10.96 -0.89
C VAL A 113 -15.36 -11.92 -0.22
N MET A 114 -14.06 -11.62 -0.35
CA MET A 114 -13.01 -12.36 0.38
C MET A 114 -13.19 -12.10 1.87
N ASP A 115 -13.28 -13.15 2.68
CA ASP A 115 -13.25 -13.04 4.14
C ASP A 115 -11.82 -12.81 4.66
N PHE A 116 -11.69 -12.33 5.89
CA PHE A 116 -10.39 -12.08 6.50
C PHE A 116 -9.60 -13.39 6.71
N ALA A 117 -10.28 -14.47 7.04
CA ALA A 117 -9.64 -15.78 7.23
C ALA A 117 -8.93 -16.25 5.95
N SER A 118 -9.55 -16.07 4.78
CA SER A 118 -8.95 -16.36 3.47
C SER A 118 -7.81 -15.40 3.13
N TYR A 119 -8.00 -14.10 3.36
CA TYR A 119 -6.95 -13.11 3.16
C TYR A 119 -5.72 -13.41 4.03
N ARG A 120 -5.93 -13.70 5.31
CA ARG A 120 -4.86 -14.06 6.25
C ARG A 120 -4.09 -15.30 5.80
N ARG A 121 -4.78 -16.36 5.33
CA ARG A 121 -4.11 -17.57 4.84
C ARG A 121 -3.14 -17.32 3.69
N SER A 122 -3.42 -16.33 2.85
CA SER A 122 -2.57 -16.02 1.69
C SER A 122 -1.47 -15.00 1.98
N HIS A 123 -1.57 -14.22 3.06
CA HIS A 123 -0.64 -13.13 3.39
C HIS A 123 0.14 -13.36 4.70
N VAL A 124 -0.33 -14.27 5.56
CA VAL A 124 0.31 -14.66 6.82
C VAL A 124 0.42 -16.18 6.83
N ASP A 125 1.02 -16.73 5.80
CA ASP A 125 1.30 -18.16 5.67
C ASP A 125 2.60 -18.54 6.39
N GLN A 126 2.87 -19.84 6.48
CA GLN A 126 4.05 -20.34 7.18
C GLN A 126 5.35 -19.83 6.55
N VAL A 127 5.40 -19.62 5.24
CA VAL A 127 6.59 -19.12 4.54
C VAL A 127 6.90 -17.68 4.97
N HIS A 128 5.88 -16.82 5.08
CA HIS A 128 6.06 -15.46 5.59
C HIS A 128 6.49 -15.44 7.05
N ILE A 129 5.93 -16.33 7.88
CA ILE A 129 6.30 -16.45 9.31
C ILE A 129 7.75 -16.90 9.46
N ASP A 130 8.15 -18.00 8.79
CA ASP A 130 9.50 -18.57 8.90
C ASP A 130 10.57 -17.58 8.42
N ARG A 131 10.33 -16.90 7.30
CA ARG A 131 11.22 -15.83 6.80
C ARG A 131 11.29 -14.66 7.77
N GLY A 132 10.17 -14.26 8.34
CA GLY A 132 10.11 -13.20 9.33
C GLY A 132 10.89 -13.54 10.58
N GLN A 133 10.74 -14.75 11.12
CA GLN A 133 11.47 -15.23 12.30
C GLN A 133 13.00 -15.27 12.04
N ALA A 134 13.42 -15.81 10.91
CA ALA A 134 14.84 -15.83 10.53
C ALA A 134 15.41 -14.40 10.43
N ARG A 135 14.69 -13.46 9.80
CA ARG A 135 15.12 -12.06 9.71
C ARG A 135 15.05 -11.32 11.05
N TYR A 136 14.09 -11.65 11.92
CA TYR A 136 13.99 -11.06 13.25
C TYR A 136 15.23 -11.36 14.10
N GLN A 137 15.80 -12.56 13.94
CA GLN A 137 17.04 -12.95 14.60
C GLN A 137 18.26 -12.24 13.99
N THR A 138 18.39 -12.26 12.64
CA THR A 138 19.55 -11.69 11.95
C THR A 138 19.61 -10.17 11.99
N LEU A 139 18.45 -9.50 12.05
CA LEU A 139 18.31 -8.04 12.11
C LEU A 139 18.05 -7.51 13.51
N SER A 140 18.33 -8.30 14.56
CA SER A 140 18.02 -7.94 15.95
C SER A 140 18.61 -6.60 16.38
N ALA A 141 19.85 -6.27 15.98
CA ALA A 141 20.48 -5.00 16.34
C ALA A 141 19.80 -3.78 15.69
N PRO A 142 19.59 -3.71 14.36
CA PRO A 142 18.86 -2.59 13.76
C PRO A 142 17.40 -2.50 14.24
N LEU A 143 16.71 -3.63 14.47
CA LEU A 143 15.35 -3.64 15.02
C LEU A 143 15.30 -3.02 16.41
N ALA A 144 16.17 -3.44 17.33
CA ALA A 144 16.25 -2.88 18.68
C ALA A 144 16.64 -1.40 18.67
N GLY A 145 17.59 -1.00 17.82
CA GLY A 145 17.99 0.40 17.66
C GLY A 145 16.84 1.27 17.17
N ASN A 146 16.06 0.80 16.21
CA ASN A 146 14.89 1.50 15.69
C ASN A 146 13.78 1.61 16.74
N GLU A 147 13.52 0.54 17.48
CA GLU A 147 12.55 0.53 18.57
C GLU A 147 12.93 1.52 19.68
N ALA A 148 14.18 1.54 20.07
CA ALA A 148 14.68 2.51 21.07
C ALA A 148 14.52 3.98 20.62
N ARG A 149 14.71 4.27 19.32
CA ARG A 149 14.59 5.65 18.78
C ARG A 149 13.13 6.07 18.53
N THR A 150 12.26 5.16 18.20
CA THR A 150 10.91 5.48 17.69
C THR A 150 9.78 4.99 18.60
N GLY A 151 10.05 4.03 19.47
CA GLY A 151 9.05 3.32 20.25
C GLY A 151 8.18 2.35 19.44
N VAL A 152 8.51 2.14 18.14
CA VAL A 152 7.81 1.19 17.27
C VAL A 152 8.48 -0.17 17.41
N PRO A 153 7.76 -1.24 17.85
CA PRO A 153 8.35 -2.55 18.02
C PRO A 153 8.92 -3.08 16.70
N GLY A 154 10.15 -3.60 16.75
CA GLY A 154 10.86 -4.12 15.58
C GLY A 154 10.07 -5.19 14.82
N LYS A 155 9.31 -6.03 15.53
CA LYS A 155 8.42 -7.03 14.92
C LYS A 155 7.34 -6.43 14.01
N VAL A 156 6.86 -5.22 14.30
CA VAL A 156 5.84 -4.53 13.49
C VAL A 156 6.44 -3.99 12.20
N THR A 157 7.60 -3.36 12.28
CA THR A 157 8.30 -2.85 11.09
C THR A 157 8.69 -4.00 10.17
N LEU A 158 9.14 -5.12 10.74
CA LEU A 158 9.49 -6.31 9.98
C LEU A 158 8.26 -6.99 9.34
N ALA A 159 7.11 -7.00 10.03
CA ALA A 159 5.86 -7.52 9.45
C ALA A 159 5.39 -6.68 8.26
N ILE A 160 5.49 -5.35 8.31
CA ILE A 160 5.20 -4.47 7.18
C ILE A 160 6.16 -4.79 6.02
N PHE A 161 7.46 -4.86 6.26
CA PHE A 161 8.45 -5.23 5.25
C PHE A 161 8.09 -6.57 4.58
N GLY A 162 7.68 -7.56 5.38
CA GLY A 162 7.24 -8.86 4.86
C GLY A 162 6.01 -8.77 3.95
N LEU A 163 4.97 -8.06 4.40
CA LEU A 163 3.71 -7.93 3.66
C LEU A 163 3.85 -7.07 2.39
N GLU A 164 4.71 -6.05 2.40
CA GLU A 164 4.89 -5.18 1.24
C GLU A 164 5.64 -5.86 0.09
N THR A 165 6.73 -6.56 0.41
CA THR A 165 7.64 -7.06 -0.64
C THR A 165 8.10 -8.50 -0.45
N GLY A 166 7.52 -9.24 0.50
CA GLY A 166 8.02 -10.58 0.84
C GLY A 166 9.46 -10.54 1.35
N TYR A 167 9.78 -9.53 2.15
CA TYR A 167 11.14 -9.24 2.64
C TYR A 167 12.13 -8.93 1.51
N GLY A 168 11.74 -8.06 0.58
CA GLY A 168 12.58 -7.57 -0.50
C GLY A 168 12.57 -8.40 -1.79
N VAL A 169 11.72 -9.45 -1.87
CA VAL A 169 11.67 -10.32 -3.07
C VAL A 169 10.91 -9.67 -4.23
N PHE A 170 9.87 -8.87 -3.95
CA PHE A 170 8.97 -8.31 -4.97
C PHE A 170 8.83 -6.80 -4.82
N THR A 171 9.65 -6.03 -5.52
CA THR A 171 9.68 -4.55 -5.41
C THR A 171 8.96 -3.81 -6.53
N GLY A 172 8.54 -4.54 -7.57
CA GLY A 172 7.98 -3.95 -8.79
C GLY A 172 9.05 -3.59 -9.83
N SER A 173 8.61 -3.45 -11.09
CA SER A 173 9.52 -3.23 -12.23
C SER A 173 9.12 -2.06 -13.13
N TYR A 174 8.07 -1.32 -12.76
CA TYR A 174 7.63 -0.18 -13.55
C TYR A 174 8.56 1.02 -13.34
N ASP A 175 8.89 1.70 -14.44
CA ASP A 175 9.59 2.99 -14.40
C ASP A 175 8.69 4.05 -13.74
N LEU A 176 9.12 4.65 -12.64
CA LEU A 176 8.32 5.57 -11.86
C LEU A 176 7.97 6.84 -12.64
N ILE A 177 8.95 7.42 -13.36
CA ILE A 177 8.75 8.66 -14.14
C ILE A 177 7.67 8.42 -15.19
N ARG A 178 7.80 7.34 -15.96
CA ARG A 178 6.84 6.99 -17.00
C ARG A 178 5.46 6.66 -16.44
N SER A 179 5.41 5.95 -15.32
CA SER A 179 4.15 5.58 -14.65
C SER A 179 3.40 6.81 -14.16
N PHE A 180 4.07 7.68 -13.41
CA PHE A 180 3.44 8.89 -12.87
C PHE A 180 3.04 9.88 -13.95
N ALA A 181 3.87 10.09 -14.97
CA ALA A 181 3.50 10.94 -16.12
C ALA A 181 2.23 10.44 -16.79
N SER A 182 2.13 9.11 -17.00
CA SER A 182 0.96 8.50 -17.64
C SER A 182 -0.30 8.61 -16.78
N LEU A 183 -0.18 8.34 -15.47
CA LEU A 183 -1.30 8.44 -14.53
C LEU A 183 -1.75 9.90 -14.32
N ALA A 184 -0.82 10.85 -14.30
CA ALA A 184 -1.14 12.28 -14.24
C ALA A 184 -1.87 12.74 -15.52
N TYR A 185 -1.43 12.27 -16.69
CA TYR A 185 -2.05 12.58 -17.97
C TYR A 185 -3.48 12.03 -18.05
N ASP A 186 -3.75 10.79 -17.62
CA ASP A 186 -5.09 10.19 -17.56
C ASP A 186 -6.08 11.03 -16.75
N GLY A 187 -5.61 11.72 -15.73
CA GLY A 187 -6.35 12.79 -15.04
C GLY A 187 -7.18 12.35 -13.83
N ARG A 188 -7.43 11.06 -13.60
CA ARG A 188 -8.26 10.58 -12.48
C ARG A 188 -7.75 11.04 -11.12
N ARG A 189 -6.44 11.11 -10.94
CA ARG A 189 -5.73 11.59 -9.74
C ARG A 189 -4.55 12.48 -10.12
N ARG A 190 -4.81 13.43 -11.03
CA ARG A 190 -3.78 14.27 -11.67
C ARG A 190 -2.83 14.92 -10.69
N GLU A 191 -3.37 15.62 -9.69
CA GLU A 191 -2.55 16.35 -8.74
C GLU A 191 -1.63 15.43 -7.92
N LEU A 192 -2.16 14.30 -7.47
CA LEU A 192 -1.36 13.30 -6.76
C LEU A 192 -0.19 12.82 -7.62
N PHE A 193 -0.48 12.34 -8.84
CA PHE A 193 0.56 11.75 -9.67
C PHE A 193 1.51 12.78 -10.27
N THR A 194 1.08 14.03 -10.45
CA THR A 194 1.99 15.14 -10.80
C THR A 194 2.96 15.43 -9.64
N ALA A 195 2.49 15.47 -8.41
CA ALA A 195 3.34 15.66 -7.24
C ALA A 195 4.35 14.51 -7.08
N GLU A 196 3.93 13.26 -7.31
CA GLU A 196 4.83 12.11 -7.23
C GLU A 196 5.84 12.06 -8.39
N LEU A 197 5.48 12.51 -9.59
CA LEU A 197 6.42 12.72 -10.69
C LEU A 197 7.51 13.72 -10.29
N ILE A 198 7.12 14.87 -9.76
CA ILE A 198 8.05 15.91 -9.31
C ILE A 198 8.93 15.38 -8.17
N ALA A 199 8.36 14.66 -7.21
CA ALA A 199 9.12 14.03 -6.14
C ALA A 199 10.14 13.02 -6.68
N THR A 200 9.78 12.23 -7.71
CA THR A 200 10.70 11.30 -8.37
C THR A 200 11.88 12.03 -9.04
N LEU A 201 11.61 13.15 -9.72
CA LEU A 201 12.67 13.96 -10.32
C LEU A 201 13.61 14.57 -9.27
N LYS A 202 13.09 14.95 -8.09
CA LYS A 202 13.92 15.38 -6.96
C LYS A 202 14.81 14.26 -6.43
N LEU A 203 14.40 12.99 -6.51
CA LEU A 203 15.28 11.85 -6.18
C LEU A 203 16.43 11.73 -7.18
N ILE A 204 16.18 11.93 -8.46
CA ILE A 204 17.26 12.02 -9.47
C ILE A 204 18.25 13.16 -9.11
N ASP A 205 17.73 14.32 -8.71
CA ASP A 205 18.59 15.45 -8.29
C ASP A 205 19.45 15.15 -7.05
N ARG A 206 19.00 14.19 -6.22
CA ARG A 206 19.75 13.68 -5.05
C ARG A 206 20.74 12.56 -5.39
N GLY A 207 20.88 12.20 -6.68
CA GLY A 207 21.85 11.23 -7.16
C GLY A 207 21.31 9.83 -7.40
N PHE A 208 20.00 9.58 -7.24
CA PHE A 208 19.42 8.32 -7.68
C PHE A 208 19.35 8.24 -9.20
N THR A 209 19.58 7.08 -9.74
CA THR A 209 19.44 6.84 -11.17
C THR A 209 18.00 6.41 -11.51
N ARG A 210 17.56 6.69 -12.72
CA ARG A 210 16.27 6.20 -13.22
C ARG A 210 16.15 4.67 -13.20
N ALA A 211 17.28 3.96 -13.30
CA ALA A 211 17.34 2.50 -13.23
C ALA A 211 16.98 1.99 -11.82
N GLU A 212 17.36 2.69 -10.76
CA GLU A 212 17.01 2.38 -9.38
C GLU A 212 15.55 2.71 -9.06
N LEU A 213 15.01 3.76 -9.69
CA LEU A 213 13.66 4.25 -9.43
C LEU A 213 12.60 3.41 -10.17
N LYS A 214 12.49 2.16 -9.75
CA LYS A 214 11.46 1.20 -10.18
C LYS A 214 10.51 0.91 -9.03
N GLY A 215 9.30 0.49 -9.38
CA GLY A 215 8.30 0.17 -8.36
C GLY A 215 7.06 -0.50 -8.93
N SER A 216 5.97 -0.43 -8.18
CA SER A 216 4.66 -0.87 -8.66
C SER A 216 4.13 0.03 -9.78
N TRP A 217 3.09 -0.40 -10.48
CA TRP A 217 2.44 0.40 -11.52
C TRP A 217 1.91 1.75 -10.99
N ALA A 218 1.56 1.83 -9.71
CA ALA A 218 1.08 3.05 -9.05
C ALA A 218 2.19 3.84 -8.36
N GLY A 219 3.45 3.40 -8.48
CA GLY A 219 4.62 4.16 -8.04
C GLY A 219 5.13 3.87 -6.65
N ALA A 220 4.58 2.88 -5.94
CA ALA A 220 5.17 2.42 -4.69
C ALA A 220 6.53 1.77 -4.97
N THR A 221 7.58 2.15 -4.24
CA THR A 221 8.96 1.81 -4.55
C THR A 221 9.76 1.38 -3.32
N GLY A 222 10.83 0.63 -3.59
CA GLY A 222 11.69 0.08 -2.56
C GLY A 222 11.03 -1.00 -1.72
N TYR A 223 11.74 -1.49 -0.72
CA TYR A 223 11.24 -2.52 0.18
C TYR A 223 10.02 -2.10 1.00
N PRO A 224 9.91 -0.84 1.50
CA PRO A 224 8.75 -0.37 2.26
C PRO A 224 7.58 0.06 1.36
N GLN A 225 7.69 -0.03 0.03
CA GLN A 225 6.69 0.41 -0.94
C GLN A 225 6.22 1.86 -0.69
N PHE A 226 7.17 2.74 -0.45
CA PHE A 226 6.91 4.18 -0.31
C PHE A 226 6.61 4.84 -1.64
N LEU A 227 5.79 5.88 -1.61
CA LEU A 227 5.76 6.86 -2.70
C LEU A 227 7.00 7.77 -2.63
N PRO A 228 7.48 8.31 -3.75
CA PRO A 228 8.64 9.22 -3.77
C PRO A 228 8.53 10.40 -2.80
N SER A 229 7.36 11.00 -2.65
CA SER A 229 7.12 12.06 -1.66
C SER A 229 7.26 11.57 -0.23
N THR A 230 6.84 10.32 0.05
CA THR A 230 7.04 9.69 1.36
C THR A 230 8.51 9.43 1.63
N TYR A 231 9.25 8.94 0.63
CA TYR A 231 10.71 8.81 0.71
C TYR A 231 11.37 10.12 1.07
N LEU A 232 11.09 11.20 0.33
CA LEU A 232 11.68 12.52 0.56
C LEU A 232 11.47 13.04 1.97
N ARG A 233 10.42 12.61 2.63
CA ARG A 233 10.01 13.05 3.97
C ARG A 233 10.49 12.13 5.09
N LEU A 234 10.51 10.81 4.88
CA LEU A 234 10.64 9.82 5.96
C LEU A 234 11.75 8.80 5.79
N ALA A 235 12.37 8.71 4.61
CA ALA A 235 13.49 7.79 4.44
C ALA A 235 14.58 8.13 5.47
N THR A 236 15.06 7.09 6.13
CA THR A 236 15.95 7.20 7.27
C THR A 236 17.14 6.27 7.04
N ASP A 237 18.34 6.83 7.17
CA ASP A 237 19.59 6.08 7.24
C ASP A 237 19.59 5.29 8.56
N GLY A 238 19.46 4.00 8.47
CA GLY A 238 19.30 3.09 9.61
C GLY A 238 20.61 2.49 10.10
N ASP A 239 21.63 2.40 9.24
CA ASP A 239 22.96 1.85 9.57
C ASP A 239 24.05 2.92 9.70
N GLY A 240 23.75 4.18 9.32
CA GLY A 240 24.66 5.31 9.50
C GLY A 240 25.69 5.46 8.39
N ASP A 241 25.47 4.91 7.20
CA ASP A 241 26.38 5.00 6.06
C ASP A 241 26.28 6.34 5.30
N GLY A 242 25.31 7.19 5.64
CA GLY A 242 25.06 8.51 5.03
C GLY A 242 24.05 8.48 3.89
N LYS A 243 23.44 7.33 3.57
CA LYS A 243 22.44 7.17 2.53
C LYS A 243 21.23 6.42 3.08
N ALA A 244 20.03 6.86 2.80
CA ALA A 244 18.80 6.12 3.13
C ALA A 244 18.42 5.23 1.94
N ASP A 245 19.00 4.04 1.82
CA ASP A 245 18.76 3.09 0.74
C ASP A 245 17.61 2.12 1.07
N ILE A 246 16.40 2.50 0.71
CA ILE A 246 15.22 1.63 0.90
C ILE A 246 15.06 0.54 -0.17
N TRP A 247 15.95 0.47 -1.16
CA TRP A 247 15.85 -0.50 -2.27
C TRP A 247 16.65 -1.76 -2.05
N THR A 248 17.78 -1.65 -1.33
CA THR A 248 18.71 -2.77 -1.12
C THR A 248 19.15 -2.94 0.34
N ASN A 249 18.83 -1.98 1.24
CA ASN A 249 19.27 -1.98 2.62
C ASN A 249 18.11 -2.26 3.59
N ASP A 250 18.18 -3.37 4.30
CA ASP A 250 17.18 -3.79 5.29
C ASP A 250 17.12 -2.83 6.50
N ALA A 251 18.27 -2.31 6.98
CA ALA A 251 18.32 -1.43 8.13
C ALA A 251 17.63 -0.09 7.84
N ASP A 252 17.87 0.48 6.67
CA ASP A 252 17.24 1.73 6.21
C ASP A 252 15.74 1.53 5.99
N THR A 253 15.36 0.40 5.42
CA THR A 253 13.97 0.01 5.24
C THR A 253 13.22 -0.02 6.57
N LEU A 254 13.76 -0.73 7.56
CA LEU A 254 13.15 -0.85 8.88
C LEU A 254 13.11 0.49 9.63
N ALA A 255 14.18 1.29 9.52
CA ALA A 255 14.22 2.63 10.09
C ALA A 255 13.18 3.57 9.44
N SER A 256 13.03 3.50 8.13
CA SER A 256 12.06 4.29 7.37
C SER A 256 10.61 3.91 7.70
N ILE A 257 10.30 2.61 7.82
CA ILE A 257 8.98 2.13 8.26
C ILE A 257 8.69 2.59 9.70
N ALA A 258 9.69 2.51 10.60
CA ALA A 258 9.53 2.97 11.97
C ALA A 258 9.29 4.48 12.04
N ALA A 259 9.99 5.28 11.24
CA ALA A 259 9.78 6.73 11.11
C ALA A 259 8.37 7.04 10.62
N TYR A 260 7.87 6.30 9.64
CA TYR A 260 6.49 6.44 9.14
C TYR A 260 5.46 6.20 10.25
N LEU A 261 5.55 5.07 10.95
CA LEU A 261 4.60 4.71 12.01
C LEU A 261 4.64 5.72 13.17
N ARG A 262 5.84 6.19 13.56
CA ARG A 262 5.98 7.25 14.56
C ARG A 262 5.30 8.55 14.12
N GLU A 263 5.49 8.98 12.88
CA GLU A 263 4.81 10.17 12.35
C GLU A 263 3.29 9.99 12.28
N ALA A 264 2.83 8.76 11.96
CA ALA A 264 1.41 8.40 11.98
C ALA A 264 0.81 8.30 13.39
N GLY A 265 1.60 8.57 14.44
CA GLY A 265 1.14 8.67 15.82
C GLY A 265 1.24 7.37 16.61
N TRP A 266 2.18 6.49 16.28
CA TRP A 266 2.45 5.30 17.08
C TRP A 266 2.77 5.65 18.53
N LYS A 267 2.09 5.00 19.47
CA LYS A 267 2.28 5.15 20.92
C LYS A 267 3.18 4.03 21.46
N PRO A 268 4.37 4.35 21.99
CA PRO A 268 5.22 3.36 22.62
C PRO A 268 4.53 2.59 23.74
N GLY A 269 4.82 1.30 23.87
CA GLY A 269 4.29 0.46 24.92
C GLY A 269 2.85 -0.04 24.75
N ALA A 270 2.05 0.55 23.88
CA ALA A 270 0.72 0.03 23.55
C ALA A 270 0.81 -1.02 22.43
N PRO A 271 0.08 -2.15 22.49
CA PRO A 271 0.00 -3.11 21.39
C PRO A 271 -0.78 -2.53 20.22
N TRP A 272 -0.74 -3.17 19.04
CA TRP A 272 -1.58 -2.81 17.90
C TRP A 272 -3.06 -3.15 18.13
N GLY A 273 -3.30 -4.20 18.88
CA GLY A 273 -4.60 -4.76 19.21
C GLY A 273 -4.45 -6.08 19.95
N VAL A 274 -5.55 -6.66 20.29
CA VAL A 274 -5.61 -7.95 21.01
C VAL A 274 -6.84 -8.72 20.56
N ALA A 275 -6.73 -10.06 20.47
CA ALA A 275 -7.88 -10.91 20.20
C ALA A 275 -8.90 -10.81 21.35
N ALA A 276 -10.17 -10.88 21.01
CA ALA A 276 -11.26 -10.75 21.96
C ALA A 276 -12.36 -11.79 21.70
N THR A 277 -13.10 -12.13 22.74
CA THR A 277 -14.34 -12.90 22.64
C THR A 277 -15.52 -11.97 22.91
N VAL A 278 -16.49 -11.98 21.99
CA VAL A 278 -17.69 -11.15 22.04
C VAL A 278 -18.87 -12.04 22.42
N PRO A 279 -19.64 -11.72 23.48
CA PRO A 279 -20.85 -12.48 23.83
C PRO A 279 -21.84 -12.58 22.66
N ALA A 280 -22.54 -13.70 22.58
CA ALA A 280 -23.49 -13.92 21.49
C ALA A 280 -24.63 -12.90 21.46
N ASP A 281 -25.09 -12.47 22.63
CA ASP A 281 -26.13 -11.47 22.87
C ASP A 281 -25.64 -10.03 22.94
N PHE A 282 -24.35 -9.78 22.59
CA PHE A 282 -23.79 -8.43 22.64
C PHE A 282 -24.51 -7.45 21.72
N ASP A 283 -24.95 -6.33 22.30
CA ASP A 283 -25.60 -5.25 21.53
C ASP A 283 -24.59 -4.42 20.73
N ARG A 284 -24.36 -4.84 19.50
CA ARG A 284 -23.45 -4.18 18.54
C ARG A 284 -23.95 -2.81 18.11
N ALA A 285 -25.27 -2.56 18.18
CA ALA A 285 -25.85 -1.26 17.81
C ALA A 285 -25.43 -0.18 18.80
N SER A 286 -25.35 -0.48 20.10
CA SER A 286 -24.94 0.46 21.15
C SER A 286 -23.51 1.00 21.00
N VAL A 287 -22.67 0.29 20.26
CA VAL A 287 -21.25 0.65 20.05
C VAL A 287 -20.95 1.07 18.62
N ARG A 288 -21.96 1.29 17.78
CA ARG A 288 -21.77 1.74 16.40
C ARG A 288 -21.04 3.08 16.38
N THR A 289 -20.02 3.21 15.52
CA THR A 289 -19.32 4.48 15.34
C THR A 289 -20.21 5.52 14.65
N THR A 290 -20.11 6.75 15.10
CA THR A 290 -20.65 7.93 14.43
C THR A 290 -19.56 8.83 13.86
N LEU A 291 -18.29 8.44 14.05
CA LEU A 291 -17.14 9.20 13.57
C LEU A 291 -16.94 8.97 12.07
N VAL A 292 -16.80 10.06 11.34
CA VAL A 292 -16.40 10.06 9.94
C VAL A 292 -14.93 10.41 9.87
N SER A 293 -14.09 9.47 9.51
CA SER A 293 -12.67 9.73 9.32
C SER A 293 -12.42 10.42 7.97
N PRO A 294 -11.68 11.53 7.91
CA PRO A 294 -11.31 12.16 6.65
C PRO A 294 -10.33 11.27 5.82
N ARG A 295 -9.58 10.40 6.49
CA ARG A 295 -8.72 9.39 5.87
C ARG A 295 -9.40 8.03 5.96
N CYS A 296 -9.37 7.26 4.88
CA CYS A 296 -9.90 5.90 4.84
C CYS A 296 -11.36 5.76 5.36
N PRO A 297 -12.32 6.60 4.96
CA PRO A 297 -13.64 6.66 5.61
C PRO A 297 -14.38 5.31 5.59
N ARG A 298 -14.29 4.55 4.49
CA ARG A 298 -14.93 3.23 4.34
C ARG A 298 -14.35 2.18 5.30
N VAL A 299 -13.05 2.29 5.62
CA VAL A 299 -12.36 1.38 6.53
C VAL A 299 -12.75 1.69 7.97
N HIS A 300 -12.71 2.97 8.35
CA HIS A 300 -13.12 3.42 9.67
C HIS A 300 -14.62 3.22 9.96
N ALA A 301 -15.48 3.28 8.97
CA ALA A 301 -16.90 3.00 9.12
C ALA A 301 -17.22 1.55 9.57
N ARG A 302 -16.28 0.63 9.42
CA ARG A 302 -16.39 -0.77 9.89
C ARG A 302 -15.98 -0.95 11.36
N LEU A 303 -15.35 0.05 11.96
CA LEU A 303 -14.92 0.03 13.34
C LEU A 303 -16.08 0.43 14.26
N SER A 304 -16.04 -0.02 15.52
CA SER A 304 -16.97 0.43 16.55
C SER A 304 -16.60 1.82 17.09
N ARG A 305 -17.34 2.31 18.08
CA ARG A 305 -16.90 3.45 18.91
C ARG A 305 -15.61 3.12 19.63
N TRP A 306 -14.81 4.16 19.89
CA TRP A 306 -13.62 4.07 20.72
C TRP A 306 -14.04 4.14 22.18
N LEU A 307 -13.76 3.08 22.93
CA LEU A 307 -13.99 2.95 24.37
C LEU A 307 -12.70 2.50 25.03
N THR A 308 -12.55 2.75 26.31
CA THR A 308 -11.42 2.18 27.09
C THR A 308 -11.54 0.66 27.20
N ILE A 309 -10.44 0.00 27.42
CA ILE A 309 -10.42 -1.45 27.69
C ILE A 309 -11.29 -1.80 28.89
N ALA A 310 -11.28 -0.96 29.94
CA ALA A 310 -12.16 -1.14 31.09
C ALA A 310 -13.65 -1.10 30.70
N GLU A 311 -14.06 -0.16 29.84
CA GLU A 311 -15.45 -0.07 29.36
C GLU A 311 -15.83 -1.27 28.48
N TRP A 312 -14.90 -1.77 27.65
CA TRP A 312 -15.12 -3.00 26.89
C TRP A 312 -15.33 -4.22 27.79
N LYS A 313 -14.50 -4.37 28.83
CA LYS A 313 -14.66 -5.43 29.84
C LYS A 313 -16.01 -5.32 30.56
N ALA A 314 -16.41 -4.09 30.95
CA ALA A 314 -17.71 -3.84 31.59
C ALA A 314 -18.90 -4.20 30.70
N LYS A 315 -18.72 -4.20 29.38
CA LYS A 315 -19.71 -4.65 28.40
C LYS A 315 -19.67 -6.15 28.12
N GLY A 316 -18.86 -6.91 28.85
CA GLY A 316 -18.76 -8.36 28.72
C GLY A 316 -17.75 -8.84 27.66
N ILE A 317 -16.99 -7.94 27.02
CA ILE A 317 -15.94 -8.36 26.09
C ILE A 317 -14.76 -8.99 26.87
N ILE A 318 -14.37 -10.18 26.49
CA ILE A 318 -13.27 -10.92 27.11
C ILE A 318 -12.01 -10.77 26.27
N ILE A 319 -10.90 -10.32 26.86
CA ILE A 319 -9.61 -10.27 26.19
C ILE A 319 -9.03 -11.69 26.13
N ALA A 320 -8.76 -12.17 24.92
CA ALA A 320 -8.27 -13.51 24.63
C ALA A 320 -6.79 -13.55 24.22
N GLY A 321 -6.11 -12.40 24.17
CA GLY A 321 -4.72 -12.29 23.71
C GLY A 321 -3.78 -11.67 24.74
N TYR A 322 -2.46 -11.75 24.45
CA TYR A 322 -1.40 -11.19 25.29
C TYR A 322 -0.36 -10.47 24.40
N PRO A 323 0.26 -9.34 24.87
CA PRO A 323 -0.04 -8.65 26.13
C PRO A 323 -1.40 -7.96 26.11
N ALA A 324 -2.11 -8.00 27.23
CA ALA A 324 -3.36 -7.27 27.38
C ALA A 324 -3.07 -5.75 27.43
N PRO A 325 -3.83 -4.92 26.69
CA PRO A 325 -3.72 -3.47 26.81
C PRO A 325 -4.08 -2.99 28.22
N ALA A 326 -3.55 -1.83 28.63
CA ALA A 326 -3.94 -1.20 29.89
C ALA A 326 -5.43 -0.87 29.90
N ASP A 327 -6.07 -0.89 31.06
CA ASP A 327 -7.50 -0.62 31.22
C ASP A 327 -7.91 0.78 30.72
N SER A 328 -7.00 1.74 30.78
CA SER A 328 -7.19 3.10 30.27
C SER A 328 -6.95 3.27 28.75
N GLU A 329 -6.39 2.24 28.07
CA GLU A 329 -6.12 2.35 26.64
C GLU A 329 -7.43 2.34 25.84
N LEU A 330 -7.50 3.22 24.83
CA LEU A 330 -8.64 3.30 23.93
C LEU A 330 -8.53 2.19 22.87
N ALA A 331 -9.64 1.49 22.67
CA ALA A 331 -9.75 0.47 21.64
C ALA A 331 -11.09 0.55 20.90
N THR A 332 -11.11 -0.01 19.71
CA THR A 332 -12.30 -0.23 18.88
C THR A 332 -12.49 -1.71 18.60
N LEU A 333 -13.73 -2.18 18.62
CA LEU A 333 -14.04 -3.56 18.28
C LEU A 333 -14.14 -3.71 16.75
N LEU A 334 -13.52 -4.76 16.23
CA LEU A 334 -13.68 -5.21 14.85
C LEU A 334 -13.92 -6.72 14.82
N GLU A 335 -15.00 -7.14 14.17
CA GLU A 335 -15.31 -8.52 13.82
C GLU A 335 -15.19 -8.63 12.28
N PRO A 336 -13.99 -8.96 11.74
CA PRO A 336 -13.72 -8.84 10.31
C PRO A 336 -14.59 -9.76 9.45
N ASP A 337 -14.91 -10.95 9.97
CA ASP A 337 -15.70 -11.98 9.29
C ASP A 337 -17.16 -12.04 9.83
N GLY A 338 -17.52 -11.07 10.67
CA GLY A 338 -18.86 -10.94 11.24
C GLY A 338 -19.02 -11.51 12.65
N PRO A 339 -20.23 -11.36 13.22
CA PRO A 339 -20.55 -11.80 14.57
C PRO A 339 -20.32 -13.30 14.80
N GLY A 340 -19.77 -13.65 15.96
CA GLY A 340 -19.50 -15.04 16.35
C GLY A 340 -18.23 -15.64 15.75
N MET A 341 -17.53 -14.86 14.91
CA MET A 341 -16.22 -15.23 14.35
C MET A 341 -15.09 -14.57 15.15
N THR A 342 -13.87 -14.57 14.60
CA THR A 342 -12.72 -13.92 15.25
C THR A 342 -12.99 -12.42 15.45
N ALA A 343 -12.74 -11.92 16.66
CA ALA A 343 -12.89 -10.51 17.02
C ALA A 343 -11.58 -9.95 17.60
N TYR A 344 -11.41 -8.65 17.43
CA TYR A 344 -10.25 -7.91 17.96
C TYR A 344 -10.68 -6.61 18.62
N LEU A 345 -10.06 -6.30 19.75
CA LEU A 345 -9.97 -4.94 20.26
C LEU A 345 -8.68 -4.30 19.71
N LEU A 346 -8.85 -3.31 18.84
CA LEU A 346 -7.77 -2.65 18.10
C LEU A 346 -7.47 -1.30 18.77
N THR A 347 -6.23 -1.10 19.21
CA THR A 347 -5.82 0.10 19.93
C THR A 347 -5.58 1.29 18.99
N THR A 348 -5.16 2.43 19.55
CA THR A 348 -4.81 3.60 18.74
C THR A 348 -3.64 3.34 17.79
N ASN A 349 -2.74 2.39 18.09
CA ASN A 349 -1.64 2.00 17.20
C ASN A 349 -2.10 1.32 15.92
N TYR A 350 -3.26 0.68 15.93
CA TYR A 350 -3.88 0.17 14.71
C TYR A 350 -4.15 1.26 13.66
N ARG A 351 -4.47 2.49 14.11
CA ARG A 351 -4.68 3.63 13.20
C ARG A 351 -3.39 3.99 12.46
N SER A 352 -2.23 3.88 13.12
CA SER A 352 -0.94 4.13 12.46
C SER A 352 -0.65 3.13 11.35
N ILE A 353 -1.07 1.86 11.53
CA ILE A 353 -0.97 0.85 10.48
C ILE A 353 -1.98 1.12 9.34
N LEU A 354 -3.21 1.55 9.67
CA LEU A 354 -4.19 1.98 8.66
C LEU A 354 -3.74 3.20 7.86
N ASP A 355 -2.95 4.07 8.47
CA ASP A 355 -2.33 5.20 7.77
C ASP A 355 -1.32 4.73 6.71
N TYR A 356 -0.60 3.64 6.98
CA TYR A 356 0.31 3.03 6.02
C TYR A 356 -0.47 2.45 4.83
N ASN A 357 -1.54 1.70 5.11
CA ASN A 357 -2.40 1.13 4.07
C ASN A 357 -3.87 1.10 4.54
N CYS A 358 -4.77 1.75 3.79
CA CYS A 358 -6.19 1.89 4.08
C CYS A 358 -6.98 0.57 3.91
N SER A 359 -6.54 -0.52 4.54
CA SER A 359 -7.22 -1.81 4.52
C SER A 359 -7.22 -2.45 5.90
N ASN A 360 -8.42 -2.78 6.42
CA ASN A 360 -8.53 -3.51 7.68
C ASN A 360 -7.86 -4.90 7.60
N PHE A 361 -7.98 -5.57 6.47
CA PHE A 361 -7.37 -6.89 6.29
C PHE A 361 -5.85 -6.82 6.29
N TYR A 362 -5.28 -5.81 5.60
CA TYR A 362 -3.85 -5.55 5.66
C TYR A 362 -3.39 -5.21 7.08
N ALA A 363 -4.02 -4.24 7.73
CA ALA A 363 -3.57 -3.77 9.04
C ALA A 363 -3.66 -4.87 10.12
N MET A 364 -4.71 -5.71 10.10
CA MET A 364 -4.78 -6.89 10.97
C MET A 364 -3.71 -7.93 10.62
N SER A 365 -3.41 -8.14 9.34
CA SER A 365 -2.37 -9.08 8.92
C SER A 365 -0.98 -8.62 9.36
N VAL A 366 -0.69 -7.31 9.34
CA VAL A 366 0.54 -6.75 9.94
C VAL A 366 0.64 -7.15 11.40
N GLY A 367 -0.42 -6.93 12.19
CA GLY A 367 -0.42 -7.25 13.61
C GLY A 367 -0.27 -8.76 13.88
N VAL A 368 -1.02 -9.58 13.16
CA VAL A 368 -0.96 -11.05 13.31
C VAL A 368 0.40 -11.61 12.92
N LEU A 369 0.99 -11.12 11.82
CA LEU A 369 2.33 -11.52 11.39
C LEU A 369 3.40 -11.06 12.39
N ALA A 370 3.31 -9.81 12.88
CA ALA A 370 4.23 -9.30 13.90
C ALA A 370 4.23 -10.17 15.17
N ASP A 371 3.04 -10.61 15.61
CA ASP A 371 2.95 -11.49 16.77
C ASP A 371 3.44 -12.91 16.51
N ALA A 372 3.34 -13.40 15.26
CA ALA A 372 3.89 -14.71 14.88
C ALA A 372 5.42 -14.69 14.72
N ILE A 373 6.00 -13.61 14.24
CA ILE A 373 7.45 -13.43 14.07
C ILE A 373 8.19 -13.45 15.40
N ALA A 374 7.60 -12.87 16.45
CA ALA A 374 8.25 -12.69 17.75
C ALA A 374 8.06 -13.87 18.72
N ARG A 375 7.46 -14.97 18.27
CA ARG A 375 7.31 -16.21 19.05
C ARG A 375 8.53 -17.11 18.86
#